data_0d31782b05ce7d45dec2712027b118a8
#
_entry.id   0d31782b05ce7d45dec2712027b118a8
#
_cell.length_a   1.000
_cell.length_b   1.000
_cell.length_c   1.000
_cell.angle_alpha   90.00
_cell.angle_beta   90.00
_cell.angle_gamma   90.00
#
_symmetry.space_group_name_H-M   'P 1'
#
loop_
_entity.id
_entity.type
_entity.pdbx_description
1 polymer ?
#
loop_
_entity_poly.entity_id
_entity_poly.type
_entity_poly.pdbx_seq_one_letter_code
_entity_poly.pdbx_strand_id
1 'polypeptide(L)'
;MALTERFYGANTAGTGRPIQDFGLSDTNSLYQYTAKLRVKGLLVIVFFDTSSAPSVQAVDIVQGWATDLPTQKWTALAVTEGDRPELTQFAASHSLSSVSVLLDYELYQTRQWGVSRLPTIFLVSGKTGRVLHKILGLDEAALDGMKLMLHDEVGKIVAAEEAAKKAAEEKAAADAAAKAAEASKAAEAPKA
;
A
#
# COMPACT_ATOMS: atom_id res chain seq x y z
N MET A 1 -27.99 7.38 23.05
CA MET A 1 -27.56 6.98 21.69
C MET A 1 -26.84 8.06 20.87
N ALA A 2 -26.45 9.19 21.45
CA ALA A 2 -25.86 10.31 20.67
C ALA A 2 -24.34 10.54 20.86
N LEU A 3 -23.66 9.77 21.72
CA LEU A 3 -22.23 9.96 22.02
C LEU A 3 -21.29 9.10 21.17
N THR A 4 -21.77 8.00 20.63
CA THR A 4 -21.00 7.08 19.80
C THR A 4 -20.77 7.58 18.37
N GLU A 5 -21.73 8.30 17.79
CA GLU A 5 -21.62 8.82 16.42
C GLU A 5 -20.62 9.98 16.27
N ARG A 6 -20.40 10.78 17.33
CA ARG A 6 -19.46 11.92 17.27
C ARG A 6 -17.99 11.52 17.26
N PHE A 7 -17.62 10.40 17.85
CA PHE A 7 -16.21 9.95 17.88
C PHE A 7 -15.80 9.21 16.61
N TYR A 8 -16.70 8.51 15.93
CA TYR A 8 -16.39 7.76 14.71
C TYR A 8 -16.49 8.59 13.43
N GLY A 9 -17.20 9.71 13.43
CA GLY A 9 -17.38 10.55 12.24
C GLY A 9 -16.18 11.39 11.84
N ALA A 10 -15.23 11.67 12.76
CA ALA A 10 -14.11 12.55 12.49
C ALA A 10 -12.94 11.87 11.76
N ASN A 11 -12.79 10.54 11.89
CA ASN A 11 -11.66 9.77 11.34
C ASN A 11 -12.04 8.75 10.27
N THR A 12 -13.27 8.82 9.74
CA THR A 12 -13.69 7.88 8.68
C THR A 12 -12.79 8.02 7.46
N ALA A 13 -12.06 6.94 7.13
CA ALA A 13 -11.26 6.88 5.93
C ALA A 13 -12.18 6.95 4.70
N GLY A 14 -12.17 8.08 4.01
CA GLY A 14 -12.94 8.33 2.79
C GLY A 14 -12.04 8.75 1.64
N THR A 15 -12.51 8.59 0.41
CA THR A 15 -11.77 8.99 -0.80
C THR A 15 -11.29 10.44 -0.70
N GLY A 16 -10.02 10.67 -1.01
CA GLY A 16 -9.35 11.96 -0.93
C GLY A 16 -8.85 12.34 0.48
N ARG A 17 -9.25 11.65 1.54
CA ARG A 17 -8.80 11.93 2.90
C ARG A 17 -7.50 11.20 3.24
N PRO A 18 -6.63 11.78 4.08
CA PRO A 18 -5.47 11.08 4.60
C PRO A 18 -5.93 9.94 5.52
N ILE A 19 -5.19 8.83 5.49
CA ILE A 19 -5.38 7.75 6.47
C ILE A 19 -4.71 8.08 7.79
N GLN A 20 -5.21 7.47 8.85
CA GLN A 20 -4.46 7.31 10.08
C GLN A 20 -3.59 6.05 9.94
N ASP A 21 -2.28 6.22 9.98
CA ASP A 21 -1.36 5.09 9.95
C ASP A 21 -1.53 4.22 11.19
N PHE A 22 -1.40 2.91 11.01
CA PHE A 22 -1.49 1.93 12.08
C PHE A 22 -0.41 0.85 11.96
N GLY A 23 -0.24 0.08 13.01
CA GLY A 23 0.62 -1.09 13.03
C GLY A 23 -0.08 -2.26 13.69
N LEU A 24 0.00 -3.44 13.06
CA LEU A 24 -0.54 -4.69 13.55
C LEU A 24 0.46 -5.83 13.32
N SER A 25 0.38 -6.87 14.15
CA SER A 25 1.12 -8.10 13.92
C SER A 25 0.47 -8.93 12.82
N ASP A 26 1.28 -9.51 11.94
CA ASP A 26 0.80 -10.50 10.99
C ASP A 26 0.81 -11.92 11.59
N THR A 27 0.37 -12.89 10.81
CA THR A 27 0.34 -14.31 11.18
C THR A 27 1.73 -14.89 11.49
N ASN A 28 2.81 -14.29 10.98
CA ASN A 28 4.20 -14.68 11.22
C ASN A 28 4.83 -13.93 12.41
N SER A 29 4.05 -13.22 13.22
CA SER A 29 4.51 -12.39 14.33
C SER A 29 5.36 -11.18 13.92
N LEU A 30 5.37 -10.82 12.64
CA LEU A 30 6.04 -9.62 12.16
C LEU A 30 5.10 -8.42 12.31
N TYR A 31 5.63 -7.32 12.84
CA TYR A 31 4.87 -6.09 12.98
C TYR A 31 4.87 -5.29 11.68
N GLN A 32 3.71 -5.18 11.08
CA GLN A 32 3.46 -4.44 9.83
C GLN A 32 2.98 -3.04 10.17
N TYR A 33 3.71 -2.02 9.75
CA TYR A 33 3.37 -0.63 9.99
C TYR A 33 3.08 0.10 8.68
N THR A 34 1.86 0.58 8.50
CA THR A 34 1.37 1.13 7.23
C THR A 34 2.20 2.31 6.74
N ALA A 35 2.69 3.19 7.63
CA ALA A 35 3.56 4.29 7.25
C ALA A 35 4.89 3.83 6.61
N LYS A 36 5.44 2.69 7.03
CA LYS A 36 6.65 2.12 6.42
C LYS A 36 6.34 1.41 5.11
N LEU A 37 5.22 0.72 5.05
CA LEU A 37 4.83 -0.03 3.86
C LEU A 37 4.49 0.90 2.69
N ARG A 38 3.78 2.00 2.94
CA ARG A 38 3.40 2.96 1.91
C ARG A 38 4.59 3.71 1.29
N VAL A 39 5.74 3.77 1.96
CA VAL A 39 6.97 4.34 1.36
C VAL A 39 7.41 3.55 0.12
N LYS A 40 7.10 2.26 0.06
CA LYS A 40 7.42 1.40 -1.08
C LYS A 40 6.50 1.63 -2.28
N GLY A 41 5.33 2.24 -2.08
CA GLY A 41 4.33 2.46 -3.14
C GLY A 41 2.91 2.53 -2.59
N LEU A 42 1.98 1.89 -3.28
CA LEU A 42 0.56 1.89 -2.93
C LEU A 42 0.24 0.83 -1.86
N LEU A 43 -0.83 1.07 -1.08
CA LEU A 43 -1.40 0.04 -0.21
C LEU A 43 -2.81 -0.32 -0.68
N VAL A 44 -3.10 -1.61 -0.76
CA VAL A 44 -4.45 -2.16 -0.81
C VAL A 44 -4.75 -2.75 0.56
N ILE A 45 -5.77 -2.24 1.25
CA ILE A 45 -6.14 -2.70 2.59
C ILE A 45 -7.56 -3.24 2.53
N VAL A 46 -7.72 -4.51 2.88
CA VAL A 46 -9.00 -5.22 2.92
C VAL A 46 -9.36 -5.47 4.38
N PHE A 47 -10.39 -4.80 4.88
CA PHE A 47 -11.02 -5.19 6.14
C PHE A 47 -12.05 -6.28 5.84
N PHE A 48 -11.93 -7.42 6.50
CA PHE A 48 -12.72 -8.60 6.15
C PHE A 48 -13.09 -9.44 7.37
N ASP A 49 -13.96 -10.43 7.16
CA ASP A 49 -14.39 -11.41 8.15
C ASP A 49 -14.18 -12.81 7.56
N THR A 50 -13.43 -13.65 8.25
CA THR A 50 -13.10 -15.02 7.83
C THR A 50 -14.31 -15.93 7.70
N SER A 51 -15.39 -15.63 8.42
CA SER A 51 -16.66 -16.39 8.40
C SER A 51 -17.60 -15.98 7.25
N SER A 52 -17.28 -14.88 6.56
CA SER A 52 -18.12 -14.30 5.50
C SER A 52 -17.58 -14.64 4.12
N ALA A 53 -18.29 -15.46 3.35
CA ALA A 53 -17.89 -15.84 2.00
C ALA A 53 -17.60 -14.64 1.08
N PRO A 54 -18.41 -13.53 1.05
CA PRO A 54 -18.06 -12.35 0.28
C PRO A 54 -16.77 -11.67 0.73
N SER A 55 -16.46 -11.71 2.05
CA SER A 55 -15.22 -11.16 2.59
C SER A 55 -14.01 -11.97 2.15
N VAL A 56 -14.10 -13.29 2.23
CA VAL A 56 -13.04 -14.21 1.79
C VAL A 56 -12.80 -14.06 0.29
N GLN A 57 -13.85 -14.04 -0.52
CA GLN A 57 -13.74 -13.84 -1.97
C GLN A 57 -13.03 -12.52 -2.32
N ALA A 58 -13.28 -11.44 -1.59
CA ALA A 58 -12.59 -10.17 -1.82
C ALA A 58 -11.07 -10.27 -1.57
N VAL A 59 -10.66 -11.02 -0.53
CA VAL A 59 -9.24 -11.27 -0.24
C VAL A 59 -8.60 -12.12 -1.34
N ASP A 60 -9.29 -13.17 -1.81
CA ASP A 60 -8.80 -14.05 -2.88
C ASP A 60 -8.63 -13.28 -4.22
N ILE A 61 -9.56 -12.38 -4.54
CA ILE A 61 -9.46 -11.49 -5.72
C ILE A 61 -8.22 -10.60 -5.61
N VAL A 62 -8.00 -9.96 -4.46
CA VAL A 62 -6.83 -9.09 -4.24
C VAL A 62 -5.52 -9.90 -4.27
N GLN A 63 -5.50 -11.13 -3.73
CA GLN A 63 -4.37 -12.05 -3.88
C GLN A 63 -4.08 -12.33 -5.35
N GLY A 64 -5.10 -12.54 -6.17
CA GLY A 64 -4.97 -12.77 -7.62
C GLY A 64 -4.34 -11.57 -8.36
N TRP A 65 -4.52 -10.33 -7.89
CA TRP A 65 -3.89 -9.17 -8.53
C TRP A 65 -2.37 -9.22 -8.50
N ALA A 66 -1.77 -9.88 -7.50
CA ALA A 66 -0.33 -10.01 -7.39
C ALA A 66 0.30 -10.87 -8.50
N THR A 67 -0.51 -11.67 -9.20
CA THR A 67 -0.08 -12.45 -10.38
C THR A 67 0.13 -11.54 -11.60
N ASP A 68 -0.69 -10.50 -11.71
CA ASP A 68 -0.75 -9.64 -12.91
C ASP A 68 0.02 -8.33 -12.74
N LEU A 69 0.27 -7.90 -11.51
CA LEU A 69 0.86 -6.60 -11.20
C LEU A 69 2.19 -6.75 -10.44
N PRO A 70 3.21 -5.92 -10.76
CA PRO A 70 4.49 -5.96 -10.07
C PRO A 70 4.35 -5.58 -8.60
N THR A 71 4.56 -6.54 -7.68
CA THR A 71 4.38 -6.38 -6.23
C THR A 71 5.42 -5.48 -5.55
N GLN A 72 6.47 -5.04 -6.26
CA GLN A 72 7.47 -4.12 -5.71
C GLN A 72 6.93 -2.71 -5.45
N LYS A 73 5.82 -2.34 -6.10
CA LYS A 73 5.25 -0.98 -6.07
C LYS A 73 3.93 -0.88 -5.32
N TRP A 74 3.47 -1.97 -4.75
CA TRP A 74 2.29 -1.99 -3.91
C TRP A 74 2.35 -3.12 -2.89
N THR A 75 1.54 -3.01 -1.84
CA THR A 75 1.43 -4.01 -0.78
C THR A 75 -0.04 -4.24 -0.47
N ALA A 76 -0.44 -5.50 -0.33
CA ALA A 76 -1.77 -5.89 0.09
C ALA A 76 -1.78 -6.32 1.56
N LEU A 77 -2.73 -5.80 2.32
CA LEU A 77 -2.97 -6.11 3.73
C LEU A 77 -4.41 -6.56 3.88
N ALA A 78 -4.64 -7.69 4.53
CA ALA A 78 -5.95 -8.16 4.93
C ALA A 78 -6.08 -8.07 6.45
N VAL A 79 -7.01 -7.26 6.94
CA VAL A 79 -7.16 -6.90 8.36
C VAL A 79 -8.43 -7.53 8.89
N THR A 80 -8.32 -8.34 9.94
CA THR A 80 -9.46 -9.06 10.53
C THR A 80 -9.27 -9.34 12.01
N GLU A 81 -10.36 -9.58 12.71
CA GLU A 81 -10.33 -10.14 14.06
C GLU A 81 -10.08 -11.65 13.99
N GLY A 82 -9.44 -12.19 15.00
CA GLY A 82 -9.19 -13.64 15.15
C GLY A 82 -7.91 -13.90 15.92
N ASP A 83 -7.68 -15.16 16.24
CA ASP A 83 -6.43 -15.56 16.84
C ASP A 83 -5.38 -15.94 15.78
N ARG A 84 -4.11 -15.93 16.18
CA ARG A 84 -3.02 -16.18 15.24
C ARG A 84 -3.04 -17.58 14.62
N PRO A 85 -3.26 -18.68 15.35
CA PRO A 85 -3.33 -20.01 14.78
C PRO A 85 -4.42 -20.13 13.71
N GLU A 86 -5.62 -19.62 14.00
CA GLU A 86 -6.75 -19.62 13.08
C GLU A 86 -6.43 -18.85 11.80
N LEU A 87 -5.91 -17.61 11.93
CA LEU A 87 -5.57 -16.77 10.79
C LEU A 87 -4.37 -17.31 9.98
N THR A 88 -3.44 -18.03 10.64
CA THR A 88 -2.35 -18.72 9.94
C THR A 88 -2.89 -19.87 9.09
N GLN A 89 -3.84 -20.65 9.65
CA GLN A 89 -4.50 -21.72 8.90
C GLN A 89 -5.33 -21.15 7.73
N PHE A 90 -6.07 -20.06 7.97
CA PHE A 90 -6.80 -19.36 6.93
C PHE A 90 -5.87 -18.91 5.78
N ALA A 91 -4.78 -18.21 6.09
CA ALA A 91 -3.82 -17.76 5.09
C ALA A 91 -3.22 -18.90 4.26
N ALA A 92 -2.94 -20.04 4.91
CA ALA A 92 -2.43 -21.24 4.26
C ALA A 92 -3.48 -21.87 3.33
N SER A 93 -4.74 -22.00 3.78
CA SER A 93 -5.82 -22.61 3.00
C SER A 93 -6.22 -21.80 1.76
N HIS A 94 -6.05 -20.48 1.81
CA HIS A 94 -6.29 -19.56 0.68
C HIS A 94 -5.02 -19.20 -0.11
N SER A 95 -3.87 -19.82 0.21
CA SER A 95 -2.59 -19.59 -0.49
C SER A 95 -2.19 -18.10 -0.54
N LEU A 96 -2.41 -17.38 0.56
CA LEU A 96 -2.15 -15.94 0.65
C LEU A 96 -0.64 -15.66 0.76
N SER A 97 0.06 -15.69 -0.38
CA SER A 97 1.51 -15.46 -0.45
C SER A 97 1.88 -13.97 -0.64
N SER A 98 0.98 -13.19 -1.20
CA SER A 98 1.19 -11.76 -1.54
C SER A 98 0.32 -10.81 -0.71
N VAL A 99 -0.60 -11.35 0.09
CA VAL A 99 -1.45 -10.60 1.01
C VAL A 99 -1.04 -10.93 2.44
N SER A 100 -0.63 -9.93 3.22
CA SER A 100 -0.33 -10.12 4.64
C SER A 100 -1.61 -10.05 5.47
N VAL A 101 -1.93 -11.12 6.20
CA VAL A 101 -3.08 -11.16 7.11
C VAL A 101 -2.68 -10.58 8.45
N LEU A 102 -3.38 -9.54 8.91
CA LEU A 102 -3.10 -8.77 10.12
C LEU A 102 -4.19 -8.97 11.18
N LEU A 103 -3.76 -9.10 12.43
CA LEU A 103 -4.62 -9.32 13.58
C LEU A 103 -5.12 -7.99 14.14
N ASP A 104 -6.42 -7.72 14.01
CA ASP A 104 -7.09 -6.52 14.54
C ASP A 104 -7.85 -6.86 15.83
N TYR A 105 -7.15 -6.78 16.96
CA TYR A 105 -7.75 -7.09 18.26
C TYR A 105 -8.98 -6.22 18.52
N GLU A 106 -10.08 -6.89 18.87
CA GLU A 106 -11.38 -6.24 19.16
C GLU A 106 -11.85 -5.30 18.05
N LEU A 107 -11.45 -5.54 16.80
CA LEU A 107 -11.79 -4.69 15.65
C LEU A 107 -11.40 -3.21 15.87
N TYR A 108 -10.30 -2.96 16.59
CA TYR A 108 -9.89 -1.59 16.95
C TYR A 108 -9.62 -0.74 15.72
N GLN A 109 -8.80 -1.23 14.77
CA GLN A 109 -8.49 -0.48 13.54
C GLN A 109 -9.70 -0.39 12.62
N THR A 110 -10.47 -1.47 12.53
CA THR A 110 -11.74 -1.52 11.79
C THR A 110 -12.67 -0.37 12.22
N ARG A 111 -12.82 -0.17 13.54
CA ARG A 111 -13.60 0.95 14.09
C ARG A 111 -12.96 2.31 13.85
N GLN A 112 -11.63 2.44 14.05
CA GLN A 112 -10.91 3.70 13.84
C GLN A 112 -11.01 4.19 12.39
N TRP A 113 -11.06 3.27 11.43
CA TRP A 113 -11.21 3.59 10.00
C TRP A 113 -12.67 3.82 9.59
N GLY A 114 -13.61 3.72 10.52
CA GLY A 114 -15.04 3.88 10.25
C GLY A 114 -15.57 2.84 9.27
N VAL A 115 -15.06 1.61 9.37
CA VAL A 115 -15.55 0.48 8.59
C VAL A 115 -16.84 -0.01 9.20
N SER A 116 -17.94 0.19 8.49
CA SER A 116 -19.30 -0.18 8.94
C SER A 116 -19.85 -1.43 8.26
N ARG A 117 -19.17 -1.91 7.23
CA ARG A 117 -19.57 -3.09 6.44
C ARG A 117 -18.34 -3.85 5.99
N LEU A 118 -18.39 -5.17 6.02
CA LEU A 118 -17.33 -6.06 5.52
C LEU A 118 -17.81 -6.81 4.27
N PRO A 119 -16.94 -7.06 3.30
CA PRO A 119 -15.59 -6.48 3.22
C PRO A 119 -15.62 -4.97 2.93
N THR A 120 -14.57 -4.26 3.34
CA THR A 120 -14.30 -2.89 2.88
C THR A 120 -12.86 -2.84 2.38
N ILE A 121 -12.67 -2.38 1.15
CA ILE A 121 -11.38 -2.33 0.49
C ILE A 121 -10.97 -0.87 0.27
N PHE A 122 -9.73 -0.56 0.61
CA PHE A 122 -9.13 0.75 0.39
C PHE A 122 -7.93 0.65 -0.52
N LEU A 123 -7.84 1.53 -1.51
CA LEU A 123 -6.61 1.82 -2.24
C LEU A 123 -6.04 3.12 -1.70
N VAL A 124 -4.78 3.10 -1.24
CA VAL A 124 -4.12 4.22 -0.58
C VAL A 124 -2.84 4.61 -1.32
N SER A 125 -2.66 5.90 -1.57
CA SER A 125 -1.44 6.46 -2.15
C SER A 125 -0.28 6.38 -1.15
N GLY A 126 0.82 5.77 -1.54
CA GLY A 126 2.04 5.73 -0.74
C GLY A 126 2.63 7.12 -0.50
N LYS A 127 2.66 7.94 -1.53
CA LYS A 127 3.26 9.28 -1.50
C LYS A 127 2.51 10.24 -0.57
N THR A 128 1.18 10.22 -0.62
CA THR A 128 0.36 11.22 0.10
C THR A 128 -0.33 10.65 1.33
N GLY A 129 -0.39 9.32 1.48
CA GLY A 129 -1.18 8.67 2.52
C GLY A 129 -2.69 8.91 2.36
N ARG A 130 -3.17 9.30 1.16
CA ARG A 130 -4.60 9.55 0.93
C ARG A 130 -5.28 8.33 0.33
N VAL A 131 -6.53 8.12 0.71
CA VAL A 131 -7.40 7.13 0.08
C VAL A 131 -7.69 7.57 -1.36
N LEU A 132 -7.27 6.78 -2.33
CA LEU A 132 -7.56 6.98 -3.74
C LEU A 132 -8.93 6.42 -4.11
N HIS A 133 -9.26 5.25 -3.56
CA HIS A 133 -10.54 4.59 -3.80
C HIS A 133 -10.98 3.77 -2.59
N LYS A 134 -12.31 3.59 -2.44
CA LYS A 134 -12.93 2.81 -1.36
C LYS A 134 -14.10 2.01 -1.93
N ILE A 135 -14.14 0.71 -1.63
CA ILE A 135 -15.25 -0.18 -1.99
C ILE A 135 -15.89 -0.71 -0.70
N LEU A 136 -17.23 -0.73 -0.66
CA LEU A 136 -18.03 -1.23 0.47
C LEU A 136 -18.76 -2.49 0.04
N GLY A 137 -18.46 -3.62 0.66
CA GLY A 137 -18.98 -4.92 0.30
C GLY A 137 -18.23 -5.54 -0.90
N LEU A 138 -18.69 -6.70 -1.32
CA LEU A 138 -18.20 -7.36 -2.52
C LEU A 138 -18.93 -6.80 -3.74
N ASP A 139 -18.20 -6.12 -4.60
CA ASP A 139 -18.65 -5.61 -5.89
C ASP A 139 -17.52 -5.88 -6.90
N GLU A 140 -17.69 -6.90 -7.71
CA GLU A 140 -16.66 -7.36 -8.66
C GLU A 140 -16.34 -6.30 -9.71
N ALA A 141 -17.33 -5.57 -10.22
CA ALA A 141 -17.10 -4.49 -11.18
C ALA A 141 -16.30 -3.34 -10.57
N ALA A 142 -16.59 -2.98 -9.31
CA ALA A 142 -15.81 -1.98 -8.58
C ALA A 142 -14.39 -2.47 -8.27
N LEU A 143 -14.20 -3.77 -7.99
CA LEU A 143 -12.88 -4.38 -7.80
C LEU A 143 -12.05 -4.36 -9.08
N ASP A 144 -12.63 -4.68 -10.23
CA ASP A 144 -11.97 -4.56 -11.53
C ASP A 144 -11.56 -3.11 -11.82
N GLY A 145 -12.44 -2.16 -11.53
CA GLY A 145 -12.13 -0.73 -11.62
C GLY A 145 -10.98 -0.32 -10.71
N MET A 146 -10.93 -0.82 -9.48
CA MET A 146 -9.83 -0.57 -8.54
C MET A 146 -8.52 -1.21 -9.02
N LYS A 147 -8.56 -2.42 -9.59
CA LYS A 147 -7.39 -3.08 -10.20
C LYS A 147 -6.80 -2.25 -11.33
N LEU A 148 -7.63 -1.73 -12.22
CA LEU A 148 -7.18 -0.83 -13.29
C LEU A 148 -6.54 0.44 -12.73
N MET A 149 -7.15 1.06 -11.72
CA MET A 149 -6.59 2.23 -11.05
C MET A 149 -5.24 1.92 -10.39
N LEU A 150 -5.12 0.77 -9.71
CA LEU A 150 -3.87 0.29 -9.12
C LEU A 150 -2.79 0.14 -10.20
N HIS A 151 -3.12 -0.46 -11.34
CA HIS A 151 -2.21 -0.63 -12.47
C HIS A 151 -1.70 0.73 -13.00
N ASP A 152 -2.60 1.68 -13.21
CA ASP A 152 -2.24 3.02 -13.70
C ASP A 152 -1.34 3.77 -12.72
N GLU A 153 -1.64 3.72 -11.43
CA GLU A 153 -0.83 4.36 -10.39
C GLU A 153 0.56 3.70 -10.24
N VAL A 154 0.64 2.37 -10.34
CA VAL A 154 1.92 1.64 -10.40
C VAL A 154 2.73 2.09 -11.62
N GLY A 155 2.11 2.18 -12.80
CA GLY A 155 2.76 2.68 -14.02
C GLY A 155 3.34 4.08 -13.86
N LYS A 156 2.61 5.00 -13.23
CA LYS A 156 3.09 6.37 -12.93
C LYS A 156 4.30 6.36 -11.98
N ILE A 157 4.31 5.49 -10.97
CA ILE A 157 5.44 5.36 -10.03
C ILE A 157 6.68 4.86 -10.78
N VAL A 158 6.56 3.81 -11.59
CA VAL A 158 7.66 3.25 -12.38
C VAL A 158 8.23 4.29 -13.33
N ALA A 159 7.37 4.97 -14.10
CA ALA A 159 7.80 6.00 -15.04
C ALA A 159 8.51 7.17 -14.36
N ALA A 160 8.04 7.59 -13.17
CA ALA A 160 8.68 8.65 -12.40
C ALA A 160 10.07 8.25 -11.88
N GLU A 161 10.23 6.98 -11.44
CA GLU A 161 11.53 6.46 -10.98
C GLU A 161 12.53 6.35 -12.12
N GLU A 162 12.10 5.88 -13.30
CA GLU A 162 12.95 5.80 -14.50
C GLU A 162 13.41 7.18 -14.95
N ALA A 163 12.50 8.17 -14.95
CA ALA A 163 12.83 9.55 -15.28
C ALA A 163 13.83 10.15 -14.26
N ALA A 164 13.63 9.89 -12.97
CA ALA A 164 14.55 10.37 -11.93
C ALA A 164 15.93 9.71 -12.03
N LYS A 165 16.00 8.41 -12.34
CA LYS A 165 17.26 7.69 -12.56
C LYS A 165 18.03 8.27 -13.76
N LYS A 166 17.34 8.49 -14.88
CA LYS A 166 17.95 9.08 -16.08
C LYS A 166 18.49 10.49 -15.82
N ALA A 167 17.73 11.32 -15.12
CA ALA A 167 18.17 12.66 -14.74
C ALA A 167 19.40 12.64 -13.81
N ALA A 168 19.46 11.68 -12.89
CA ALA A 168 20.62 11.51 -12.01
C ALA A 168 21.86 11.04 -12.76
N GLU A 169 21.73 10.14 -13.73
CA GLU A 169 22.82 9.70 -14.60
C GLU A 169 23.36 10.82 -15.48
N GLU A 170 22.48 11.62 -16.09
CA GLU A 170 22.84 12.79 -16.90
C GLU A 170 23.60 13.84 -16.07
N LYS A 171 23.13 14.10 -14.84
CA LYS A 171 23.81 15.00 -13.91
C LYS A 171 25.18 14.50 -13.50
N ALA A 172 25.31 13.21 -13.17
CA ALA A 172 26.59 12.61 -12.81
C ALA A 172 27.59 12.66 -13.96
N ALA A 173 27.15 12.43 -15.19
CA ALA A 173 27.98 12.56 -16.39
C ALA A 173 28.45 14.01 -16.62
N ALA A 174 27.56 14.99 -16.45
CA ALA A 174 27.88 16.41 -16.57
C ALA A 174 28.91 16.86 -15.50
N ASP A 175 28.71 16.43 -14.24
CA ASP A 175 29.65 16.73 -13.13
C ASP A 175 31.03 16.10 -13.36
N ALA A 176 31.08 14.86 -13.90
CA ALA A 176 32.33 14.20 -14.25
C ALA A 176 33.05 14.92 -15.39
N ALA A 177 32.33 15.35 -16.43
CA ALA A 177 32.89 16.12 -17.54
C ALA A 177 33.44 17.49 -17.08
N ALA A 178 32.73 18.19 -16.20
CA ALA A 178 33.18 19.45 -15.62
C ALA A 178 34.49 19.30 -14.82
N LYS A 179 34.60 18.27 -13.99
CA LYS A 179 35.82 17.95 -13.23
C LYS A 179 37.01 17.60 -14.12
N ALA A 180 36.76 16.86 -15.21
CA ALA A 180 37.82 16.53 -16.19
C ALA A 180 38.34 17.78 -16.90
N ALA A 181 37.45 18.71 -17.27
CA ALA A 181 37.83 19.98 -17.88
C ALA A 181 38.61 20.90 -16.94
N GLU A 182 38.28 20.94 -15.65
CA GLU A 182 39.06 21.68 -14.63
C GLU A 182 40.45 21.07 -14.40
N ALA A 183 40.55 19.75 -14.35
CA ALA A 183 41.83 19.07 -14.21
C ALA A 183 42.75 19.28 -15.40
N SER A 184 42.20 19.33 -16.63
CA SER A 184 42.95 19.65 -17.86
C SER A 184 43.48 21.10 -17.85
N LYS A 185 42.69 22.06 -17.40
CA LYS A 185 43.12 23.47 -17.26
C LYS A 185 44.21 23.66 -16.20
N ALA A 186 44.15 22.91 -15.10
CA ALA A 186 45.15 22.98 -14.06
C ALA A 186 46.51 22.36 -14.48
N ALA A 187 46.49 21.42 -15.42
CA ALA A 187 47.73 20.80 -15.96
C ALA A 187 48.42 21.66 -17.00
N GLU A 188 47.72 22.63 -17.59
CA GLU A 188 48.23 23.50 -18.67
C GLU A 188 48.79 24.87 -18.16
N ALA A 189 48.79 25.09 -16.82
CA ALA A 189 49.33 26.31 -16.22
C ALA A 189 50.88 26.33 -16.39
N PRO A 190 51.47 27.36 -17.02
CA PRO A 190 52.87 27.44 -17.30
C PRO A 190 53.66 27.48 -15.98
N LYS A 191 54.66 26.58 -15.84
CA LYS A 191 55.68 26.68 -14.79
C LYS A 191 56.51 27.93 -15.07
N ALA A 192 56.35 28.95 -14.23
CA ALA A 192 57.21 30.13 -14.20
C ALA A 192 58.57 29.78 -13.57
#